data_184cd80445aa5ecc0210d05ff0a2907e
#
_entry.id   184cd80445aa5ecc0210d05ff0a2907e
#
_cell.length_a   1.000
_cell.length_b   1.000
_cell.length_c   1.000
_cell.angle_alpha   90.00
_cell.angle_beta   90.00
_cell.angle_gamma   90.00
#
_symmetry.space_group_name_H-M   'P 1'
#
loop_
_entity.id
_entity.type
_entity.pdbx_description
1 polymer ?
#
loop_
_entity_poly.entity_id
_entity_poly.type
_entity_poly.pdbx_seq_one_letter_code
_entity_poly.pdbx_strand_id
1 'polypeptide(L)'
;MDRRSFIGTSGALALAGTPVVYGEGEWEITAESAKSVERGLDWLARNQGTSGNWQSTDLGLVALGALAFLAAGHAPSRSQYGDTVSRAISYILTNAKPSGLLNISSEGRDMYNHGLAVFALTQAYGAVPDKRLSGALDRGIKLICDVQCSDGGWDYVARRGSRGHDLSLSVMQAKALRGATDIGLDIPPRVIELSIQSVRNYYRALGPPDGKRYGNDPLADRPGAFTYNGG
;
A
#
# COMPACT_ATOMS: atom_id res chain seq x y z
N MET A 1 13.39 -24.81 5.23
CA MET A 1 13.23 -23.81 6.30
C MET A 1 11.81 -23.32 6.26
N ASP A 2 11.01 -23.70 7.24
CA ASP A 2 9.56 -23.46 7.26
C ASP A 2 9.30 -21.97 7.57
N ARG A 3 8.68 -21.25 6.62
CA ARG A 3 8.33 -19.82 6.75
C ARG A 3 7.20 -19.55 7.77
N ARG A 4 6.58 -20.60 8.30
CA ARG A 4 5.50 -20.48 9.30
C ARG A 4 5.97 -20.09 10.69
N SER A 5 7.25 -20.24 11.00
CA SER A 5 7.81 -19.91 12.32
C SER A 5 8.14 -18.43 12.52
N PHE A 6 8.14 -17.60 11.45
CA PHE A 6 8.48 -16.18 11.55
C PHE A 6 7.28 -15.27 11.90
N ILE A 7 6.05 -15.74 11.64
CA ILE A 7 4.83 -14.97 11.92
C ILE A 7 4.35 -15.17 13.37
N GLY A 8 4.78 -16.26 14.02
CA GLY A 8 4.30 -16.62 15.36
C GLY A 8 4.90 -15.83 16.52
N THR A 9 6.02 -15.12 16.34
CA THR A 9 6.74 -14.47 17.45
C THR A 9 6.54 -12.96 17.57
N SER A 10 6.06 -12.28 16.53
CA SER A 10 5.87 -10.81 16.58
C SER A 10 4.51 -10.37 17.13
N GLY A 11 3.52 -11.24 17.17
CA GLY A 11 2.15 -10.90 17.62
C GLY A 11 1.88 -11.09 19.11
N ALA A 12 2.72 -11.80 19.83
CA ALA A 12 2.47 -12.14 21.25
C ALA A 12 3.06 -11.14 22.25
N LEU A 13 3.93 -10.22 21.84
CA LEU A 13 4.57 -9.24 22.74
C LEU A 13 3.76 -7.95 22.95
N ALA A 14 2.71 -7.71 22.21
CA ALA A 14 1.90 -6.48 22.36
C ALA A 14 0.85 -6.54 23.48
N LEU A 15 0.71 -7.67 24.20
CA LEU A 15 -0.32 -7.85 25.25
C LEU A 15 0.20 -7.77 26.69
N ALA A 16 1.50 -7.71 26.90
CA ALA A 16 2.06 -7.46 28.22
C ALA A 16 2.57 -6.02 28.26
N GLY A 17 1.94 -5.16 29.04
CA GLY A 17 2.25 -3.72 29.19
C GLY A 17 3.68 -3.41 29.60
N THR A 18 4.63 -3.76 28.74
CA THR A 18 6.00 -3.28 28.82
C THR A 18 6.04 -1.86 28.30
N PRO A 19 6.61 -0.90 29.04
CA PRO A 19 6.78 0.45 28.53
C PRO A 19 7.59 0.35 27.24
N VAL A 20 7.08 0.94 26.15
CA VAL A 20 7.84 1.13 24.91
C VAL A 20 9.04 1.99 25.30
N VAL A 21 10.22 1.40 25.33
CA VAL A 21 11.47 2.15 25.53
C VAL A 21 11.72 2.88 24.21
N TYR A 22 11.43 4.16 24.19
CA TYR A 22 11.82 5.05 23.10
C TYR A 22 13.34 5.24 23.20
N GLY A 23 14.08 4.84 22.16
CA GLY A 23 15.51 5.16 22.05
C GLY A 23 15.73 6.66 21.89
N GLU A 24 16.92 7.16 22.20
CA GLU A 24 17.27 8.58 22.11
C GLU A 24 17.65 9.01 20.68
N GLY A 25 16.83 8.70 19.67
CA GLY A 25 17.03 9.09 18.28
C GLY A 25 16.13 10.24 17.85
N GLU A 26 16.66 11.27 17.21
CA GLU A 26 15.90 12.41 16.67
C GLU A 26 14.78 12.00 15.68
N TRP A 27 14.83 10.77 15.18
CA TRP A 27 13.92 10.20 14.16
C TRP A 27 12.88 9.25 14.73
N GLU A 28 12.86 9.07 16.04
CA GLU A 28 11.95 8.11 16.68
C GLU A 28 10.60 8.74 17.04
N ILE A 29 9.58 7.90 17.16
CA ILE A 29 8.25 8.33 17.56
C ILE A 29 8.31 8.84 19.00
N THR A 30 8.12 10.13 19.18
CA THR A 30 8.05 10.76 20.51
C THR A 30 6.68 10.60 21.13
N ALA A 31 6.57 10.73 22.46
CA ALA A 31 5.28 10.72 23.16
C ALA A 31 4.32 11.81 22.64
N GLU A 32 4.86 12.95 22.17
CA GLU A 32 4.06 14.03 21.59
C GLU A 32 3.54 13.66 20.20
N SER A 33 4.38 13.08 19.33
CA SER A 33 3.95 12.61 18.02
C SER A 33 2.93 11.48 18.12
N ALA A 34 3.10 10.55 19.08
CA ALA A 34 2.14 9.49 19.36
C ALA A 34 0.75 10.07 19.74
N LYS A 35 0.71 11.04 20.66
CA LYS A 35 -0.54 11.75 21.02
C LYS A 35 -1.16 12.49 19.84
N SER A 36 -0.34 12.99 18.92
CA SER A 36 -0.84 13.65 17.71
C SER A 36 -1.49 12.67 16.76
N VAL A 37 -0.91 11.47 16.59
CA VAL A 37 -1.51 10.36 15.84
C VAL A 37 -2.84 9.94 16.47
N GLU A 38 -2.89 9.74 17.79
CA GLU A 38 -4.15 9.38 18.50
C GLU A 38 -5.25 10.41 18.24
N ARG A 39 -4.94 11.72 18.38
CA ARG A 39 -5.94 12.78 18.08
C ARG A 39 -6.42 12.73 16.62
N GLY A 40 -5.54 12.43 15.70
CA GLY A 40 -5.89 12.24 14.28
C GLY A 40 -6.81 11.05 14.06
N LEU A 41 -6.52 9.91 14.67
CA LEU A 41 -7.36 8.71 14.60
C LEU A 41 -8.74 8.93 15.25
N ASP A 42 -8.77 9.58 16.39
CA ASP A 42 -10.03 9.98 17.06
C ASP A 42 -10.87 10.88 16.16
N TRP A 43 -10.24 11.85 15.50
CA TRP A 43 -10.94 12.72 14.57
C TRP A 43 -11.50 11.94 13.38
N LEU A 44 -10.71 11.07 12.77
CA LEU A 44 -11.16 10.19 11.69
C LEU A 44 -12.33 9.32 12.14
N ALA A 45 -12.24 8.68 13.30
CA ALA A 45 -13.32 7.81 13.82
C ALA A 45 -14.64 8.57 14.01
N ARG A 46 -14.57 9.77 14.60
CA ARG A 46 -15.76 10.61 14.83
C ARG A 46 -16.38 11.18 13.56
N ASN A 47 -15.60 11.36 12.51
CA ASN A 47 -16.05 11.93 11.24
C ASN A 47 -16.34 10.89 10.15
N GLN A 48 -16.24 9.60 10.47
CA GLN A 48 -16.64 8.55 9.55
C GLN A 48 -18.15 8.50 9.39
N GLY A 49 -18.65 8.51 8.16
CA GLY A 49 -20.06 8.32 7.86
C GLY A 49 -20.55 6.91 8.18
N THR A 50 -21.85 6.75 8.33
CA THR A 50 -22.50 5.46 8.66
C THR A 50 -22.25 4.39 7.59
N SER A 51 -22.04 4.79 6.33
CA SER A 51 -21.68 3.91 5.23
C SER A 51 -20.23 3.42 5.26
N GLY A 52 -19.37 4.03 6.09
CA GLY A 52 -17.97 3.65 6.24
C GLY A 52 -16.95 4.51 5.48
N ASN A 53 -17.43 5.55 4.78
CA ASN A 53 -16.59 6.52 4.09
C ASN A 53 -16.42 7.82 4.89
N TRP A 54 -15.63 8.77 4.38
CA TRP A 54 -15.39 10.10 4.96
C TRP A 54 -15.88 11.19 3.97
N GLN A 55 -17.20 11.26 3.78
CA GLN A 55 -17.87 12.24 2.88
C GLN A 55 -17.35 12.20 1.43
N SER A 56 -16.71 11.11 1.05
CA SER A 56 -16.19 10.88 -0.31
C SER A 56 -16.56 9.48 -0.78
N THR A 57 -16.95 9.38 -2.05
CA THR A 57 -17.14 8.09 -2.72
C THR A 57 -15.84 7.53 -3.29
N ASP A 58 -14.73 8.29 -3.22
CA ASP A 58 -13.42 7.88 -3.72
C ASP A 58 -12.84 6.76 -2.86
N LEU A 59 -12.74 5.55 -3.43
CA LEU A 59 -12.28 4.37 -2.70
C LEU A 59 -10.82 4.49 -2.26
N GLY A 60 -9.99 5.25 -2.96
CA GLY A 60 -8.62 5.53 -2.54
C GLY A 60 -8.56 6.34 -1.25
N LEU A 61 -9.44 7.35 -1.09
CA LEU A 61 -9.52 8.12 0.15
C LEU A 61 -10.04 7.26 1.31
N VAL A 62 -11.04 6.40 1.06
CA VAL A 62 -11.53 5.46 2.08
C VAL A 62 -10.43 4.48 2.49
N ALA A 63 -9.65 3.99 1.52
CA ALA A 63 -8.51 3.13 1.78
C ALA A 63 -7.42 3.81 2.62
N LEU A 64 -7.10 5.08 2.34
CA LEU A 64 -6.15 5.87 3.16
C LEU A 64 -6.64 6.03 4.60
N GLY A 65 -7.94 6.29 4.79
CA GLY A 65 -8.53 6.32 6.13
C GLY A 65 -8.37 4.98 6.86
N ALA A 66 -8.68 3.86 6.21
CA ALA A 66 -8.49 2.53 6.78
C ALA A 66 -7.01 2.24 7.09
N LEU A 67 -6.10 2.59 6.18
CA LEU A 67 -4.65 2.40 6.34
C LEU A 67 -4.08 3.19 7.52
N ALA A 68 -4.61 4.38 7.83
CA ALA A 68 -4.19 5.15 8.99
C ALA A 68 -4.41 4.36 10.30
N PHE A 69 -5.57 3.71 10.44
CA PHE A 69 -5.86 2.86 11.59
C PHE A 69 -5.03 1.57 11.60
N LEU A 70 -4.93 0.89 10.45
CA LEU A 70 -4.16 -0.34 10.32
C LEU A 70 -2.67 -0.13 10.63
N ALA A 71 -2.09 0.98 10.16
CA ALA A 71 -0.70 1.35 10.44
C ALA A 71 -0.46 1.64 11.94
N ALA A 72 -1.48 2.12 12.65
CA ALA A 72 -1.45 2.30 14.10
C ALA A 72 -1.77 1.02 14.90
N GLY A 73 -1.88 -0.14 14.24
CA GLY A 73 -2.13 -1.43 14.87
C GLY A 73 -3.60 -1.75 15.16
N HIS A 74 -4.53 -0.96 14.64
CA HIS A 74 -5.96 -1.19 14.83
C HIS A 74 -6.52 -2.10 13.74
N ALA A 75 -6.74 -3.37 14.09
CA ALA A 75 -7.30 -4.37 13.19
C ALA A 75 -8.85 -4.35 13.17
N PRO A 76 -9.48 -4.81 12.07
CA PRO A 76 -10.93 -4.96 11.99
C PRO A 76 -11.49 -5.73 13.19
N SER A 77 -12.53 -5.19 13.83
CA SER A 77 -13.26 -5.80 14.94
C SER A 77 -12.43 -6.20 16.18
N ARG A 78 -11.18 -5.73 16.31
CA ARG A 78 -10.26 -6.16 17.39
C ARG A 78 -9.67 -5.03 18.24
N SER A 79 -10.07 -3.79 18.03
CA SER A 79 -9.53 -2.64 18.78
C SER A 79 -10.61 -1.60 19.01
N GLN A 80 -10.29 -0.56 19.75
CA GLN A 80 -11.22 0.57 19.96
C GLN A 80 -11.74 1.20 18.67
N TYR A 81 -10.97 1.12 17.56
CA TYR A 81 -11.37 1.60 16.23
C TYR A 81 -11.74 0.45 15.27
N GLY A 82 -11.85 -0.78 15.77
CA GLY A 82 -12.10 -1.96 14.95
C GLY A 82 -13.35 -1.87 14.09
N ASP A 83 -14.41 -1.28 14.61
CA ASP A 83 -15.66 -1.05 13.86
C ASP A 83 -15.48 0.01 12.76
N THR A 84 -14.70 1.05 13.02
CA THR A 84 -14.35 2.07 12.01
C THR A 84 -13.60 1.43 10.84
N VAL A 85 -12.59 0.61 11.13
CA VAL A 85 -11.85 -0.13 10.10
C VAL A 85 -12.77 -1.08 9.35
N SER A 86 -13.60 -1.86 10.07
CA SER A 86 -14.52 -2.83 9.47
C SER A 86 -15.52 -2.18 8.52
N ARG A 87 -16.08 -1.00 8.89
CA ARG A 87 -16.98 -0.26 8.00
C ARG A 87 -16.27 0.26 6.75
N ALA A 88 -15.06 0.78 6.87
CA ALA A 88 -14.28 1.24 5.72
C ALA A 88 -13.96 0.09 4.76
N ILE A 89 -13.51 -1.04 5.27
CA ILE A 89 -13.26 -2.25 4.47
C ILE A 89 -14.55 -2.74 3.79
N SER A 90 -15.65 -2.79 4.53
CA SER A 90 -16.95 -3.18 3.97
C SER A 90 -17.41 -2.23 2.86
N TYR A 91 -17.20 -0.93 3.02
CA TYR A 91 -17.50 0.06 1.98
C TYR A 91 -16.71 -0.21 0.68
N ILE A 92 -15.40 -0.48 0.79
CA ILE A 92 -14.56 -0.83 -0.37
C ILE A 92 -15.09 -2.10 -1.05
N LEU A 93 -15.39 -3.15 -0.29
CA LEU A 93 -15.87 -4.43 -0.82
C LEU A 93 -17.22 -4.31 -1.53
N THR A 94 -18.17 -3.54 -0.94
CA THR A 94 -19.50 -3.34 -1.51
C THR A 94 -19.44 -2.60 -2.84
N ASN A 95 -18.44 -1.75 -3.03
CA ASN A 95 -18.25 -0.96 -4.23
C ASN A 95 -17.23 -1.56 -5.22
N ALA A 96 -16.78 -2.79 -4.98
CA ALA A 96 -15.90 -3.50 -5.91
C ALA A 96 -16.66 -3.88 -7.20
N LYS A 97 -16.09 -3.53 -8.36
CA LYS A 97 -16.67 -3.89 -9.66
C LYS A 97 -16.48 -5.40 -9.95
N PRO A 98 -17.34 -6.01 -10.74
CA PRO A 98 -17.17 -7.41 -11.15
C PRO A 98 -15.84 -7.72 -11.83
N SER A 99 -15.26 -6.73 -12.54
CA SER A 99 -13.92 -6.80 -13.16
C SER A 99 -12.77 -6.89 -12.15
N GLY A 100 -13.03 -6.70 -10.86
CA GLY A 100 -12.02 -6.56 -9.82
C GLY A 100 -11.57 -5.12 -9.58
N LEU A 101 -11.99 -4.15 -10.41
CA LEU A 101 -11.60 -2.75 -10.24
C LEU A 101 -12.24 -2.15 -8.99
N LEU A 102 -11.40 -1.58 -8.13
CA LEU A 102 -11.79 -0.88 -6.92
C LEU A 102 -11.75 0.64 -7.17
N ASN A 103 -12.63 1.09 -8.03
CA ASN A 103 -12.88 2.51 -8.31
C ASN A 103 -14.32 2.74 -8.76
N ILE A 104 -14.98 3.74 -8.19
CA ILE A 104 -16.32 4.23 -8.54
C ILE A 104 -16.35 5.72 -8.87
N SER A 105 -15.19 6.37 -8.90
CA SER A 105 -15.03 7.74 -9.38
C SER A 105 -14.63 7.76 -10.85
N SER A 106 -14.01 8.82 -11.34
CA SER A 106 -13.62 8.94 -12.75
C SER A 106 -12.53 7.95 -13.15
N GLU A 107 -12.49 7.54 -14.42
CA GLU A 107 -11.49 6.62 -14.98
C GLU A 107 -10.05 7.10 -14.78
N GLY A 108 -9.80 8.42 -14.85
CA GLY A 108 -8.48 8.98 -14.57
C GLY A 108 -7.96 8.77 -13.15
N ARG A 109 -8.74 8.11 -12.28
CA ARG A 109 -8.37 7.71 -10.93
C ARG A 109 -8.34 6.21 -10.72
N ASP A 110 -8.61 5.42 -11.77
CA ASP A 110 -8.76 3.98 -11.64
C ASP A 110 -7.61 3.35 -10.87
N MET A 111 -6.39 3.49 -11.34
CA MET A 111 -5.26 2.76 -10.77
C MET A 111 -4.76 3.37 -9.47
N TYR A 112 -4.96 4.68 -9.22
CA TYR A 112 -4.70 5.23 -7.88
C TYR A 112 -5.61 4.62 -6.82
N ASN A 113 -6.92 4.69 -7.06
CA ASN A 113 -7.90 4.19 -6.12
C ASN A 113 -7.77 2.68 -5.93
N HIS A 114 -7.56 1.98 -7.05
CA HIS A 114 -7.40 0.53 -7.05
C HIS A 114 -6.18 0.08 -6.25
N GLY A 115 -5.00 0.64 -6.51
CA GLY A 115 -3.77 0.28 -5.81
C GLY A 115 -3.86 0.52 -4.30
N LEU A 116 -4.38 1.69 -3.90
CA LEU A 116 -4.60 2.02 -2.48
C LEU A 116 -5.61 1.08 -1.82
N ALA A 117 -6.74 0.82 -2.50
CA ALA A 117 -7.78 -0.06 -1.97
C ALA A 117 -7.29 -1.51 -1.83
N VAL A 118 -6.62 -2.06 -2.86
CA VAL A 118 -6.02 -3.40 -2.78
C VAL A 118 -5.01 -3.46 -1.64
N PHE A 119 -4.13 -2.46 -1.50
CA PHE A 119 -3.18 -2.42 -0.40
C PHE A 119 -3.86 -2.42 0.97
N ALA A 120 -4.90 -1.60 1.16
CA ALA A 120 -5.68 -1.61 2.41
C ALA A 120 -6.33 -2.97 2.69
N LEU A 121 -6.88 -3.62 1.66
CA LEU A 121 -7.47 -4.96 1.80
C LEU A 121 -6.42 -6.02 2.16
N THR A 122 -5.18 -5.95 1.62
CA THR A 122 -4.11 -6.89 2.00
C THR A 122 -3.70 -6.71 3.46
N GLN A 123 -3.59 -5.46 3.94
CA GLN A 123 -3.26 -5.17 5.34
C GLN A 123 -4.39 -5.65 6.28
N ALA A 124 -5.64 -5.42 5.91
CA ALA A 124 -6.79 -5.88 6.69
C ALA A 124 -6.85 -7.42 6.76
N TYR A 125 -6.61 -8.11 5.64
CA TYR A 125 -6.58 -9.58 5.57
C TYR A 125 -5.43 -10.16 6.38
N GLY A 126 -4.25 -9.57 6.32
CA GLY A 126 -3.09 -10.00 7.12
C GLY A 126 -3.32 -9.86 8.63
N ALA A 127 -4.07 -8.82 9.04
CA ALA A 127 -4.43 -8.61 10.45
C ALA A 127 -5.55 -9.55 10.93
N VAL A 128 -6.58 -9.74 10.10
CA VAL A 128 -7.75 -10.61 10.38
C VAL A 128 -8.20 -11.27 9.07
N PRO A 129 -7.85 -12.55 8.84
CA PRO A 129 -8.30 -13.26 7.66
C PRO A 129 -9.84 -13.31 7.57
N ASP A 130 -10.39 -12.86 6.45
CA ASP A 130 -11.81 -12.83 6.16
C ASP A 130 -12.06 -13.33 4.72
N LYS A 131 -12.91 -14.33 4.56
CA LYS A 131 -13.24 -14.94 3.25
C LYS A 131 -13.83 -13.91 2.26
N ARG A 132 -14.49 -12.85 2.75
CA ARG A 132 -15.03 -11.81 1.89
C ARG A 132 -13.92 -11.03 1.18
N LEU A 133 -12.75 -10.91 1.82
CA LEU A 133 -11.58 -10.22 1.27
C LEU A 133 -10.89 -11.04 0.19
N SER A 134 -10.77 -12.37 0.35
CA SER A 134 -9.98 -13.21 -0.57
C SER A 134 -10.44 -13.07 -2.03
N GLY A 135 -11.74 -13.21 -2.29
CA GLY A 135 -12.25 -13.08 -3.67
C GLY A 135 -12.10 -11.68 -4.28
N ALA A 136 -12.11 -10.62 -3.46
CA ALA A 136 -11.85 -9.26 -3.93
C ALA A 136 -10.36 -9.06 -4.20
N LEU A 137 -9.49 -9.60 -3.34
CA LEU A 137 -8.05 -9.57 -3.49
C LEU A 137 -7.59 -10.34 -4.73
N ASP A 138 -8.10 -11.55 -4.96
CA ASP A 138 -7.77 -12.35 -6.13
C ASP A 138 -8.07 -11.60 -7.43
N ARG A 139 -9.28 -11.03 -7.55
CA ARG A 139 -9.66 -10.26 -8.74
C ARG A 139 -8.89 -8.93 -8.84
N GLY A 140 -8.69 -8.25 -7.73
CA GLY A 140 -7.96 -6.98 -7.70
C GLY A 140 -6.49 -7.14 -8.09
N ILE A 141 -5.81 -8.12 -7.53
CA ILE A 141 -4.42 -8.43 -7.87
C ILE A 141 -4.29 -8.89 -9.32
N LYS A 142 -5.21 -9.76 -9.77
CA LYS A 142 -5.25 -10.18 -11.18
C LYS A 142 -5.35 -8.97 -12.10
N LEU A 143 -6.22 -8.00 -11.80
CA LEU A 143 -6.36 -6.80 -12.59
C LEU A 143 -5.06 -5.99 -12.63
N ILE A 144 -4.37 -5.78 -11.49
CA ILE A 144 -3.06 -5.10 -11.46
C ILE A 144 -2.08 -5.77 -12.42
N CYS A 145 -2.00 -7.10 -12.39
CA CYS A 145 -1.10 -7.86 -13.27
C CYS A 145 -1.50 -7.74 -14.75
N ASP A 146 -2.80 -7.84 -15.05
CA ASP A 146 -3.32 -7.83 -16.43
C ASP A 146 -3.12 -6.49 -17.13
N VAL A 147 -3.22 -5.38 -16.39
CA VAL A 147 -3.13 -4.03 -16.96
C VAL A 147 -1.74 -3.40 -16.88
N GLN A 148 -0.74 -4.14 -16.39
CA GLN A 148 0.63 -3.65 -16.38
C GLN A 148 1.09 -3.31 -17.80
N CYS A 149 1.62 -2.10 -17.98
CA CYS A 149 2.15 -1.64 -19.26
C CYS A 149 3.41 -2.41 -19.69
N SER A 150 3.76 -2.35 -20.97
CA SER A 150 4.91 -3.11 -21.51
C SER A 150 6.25 -2.67 -20.93
N ASP A 151 6.36 -1.43 -20.45
CA ASP A 151 7.53 -0.88 -19.74
C ASP A 151 7.58 -1.23 -18.25
N GLY A 152 6.57 -1.95 -17.76
CA GLY A 152 6.45 -2.38 -16.37
C GLY A 152 5.75 -1.40 -15.43
N GLY A 153 5.38 -0.21 -15.90
CA GLY A 153 4.57 0.76 -15.16
C GLY A 153 3.07 0.54 -15.32
N TRP A 154 2.27 1.51 -14.88
CA TRP A 154 0.81 1.50 -15.01
C TRP A 154 0.29 2.85 -15.50
N ASP A 155 -0.82 2.85 -16.24
CA ASP A 155 -1.56 4.05 -16.66
C ASP A 155 -2.54 4.47 -15.55
N TYR A 156 -3.10 5.67 -15.63
CA TYR A 156 -4.19 6.14 -14.75
C TYR A 156 -5.44 5.31 -14.92
N VAL A 157 -5.75 4.92 -16.14
CA VAL A 157 -6.90 4.10 -16.50
C VAL A 157 -6.55 2.61 -16.40
N ALA A 158 -7.49 1.79 -15.93
CA ALA A 158 -7.31 0.35 -15.78
C ALA A 158 -7.26 -0.37 -17.15
N ARG A 159 -6.23 -0.10 -17.92
CA ARG A 159 -5.96 -0.71 -19.23
C ARG A 159 -4.48 -0.95 -19.43
N ARG A 160 -4.15 -1.96 -20.21
CA ARG A 160 -2.78 -2.23 -20.62
C ARG A 160 -2.34 -1.26 -21.72
N GLY A 161 -1.24 -0.58 -21.50
CA GLY A 161 -0.61 0.32 -22.46
C GLY A 161 0.83 -0.09 -22.80
N SER A 162 1.47 0.71 -23.65
CA SER A 162 2.90 0.53 -23.96
C SER A 162 3.79 1.09 -22.87
N ARG A 163 3.34 2.13 -22.16
CA ARG A 163 4.10 2.86 -21.15
C ARG A 163 3.22 3.22 -19.96
N GLY A 164 3.79 3.10 -18.75
CA GLY A 164 3.23 3.64 -17.53
C GLY A 164 3.27 5.17 -17.50
N HIS A 165 2.44 5.78 -16.67
CA HIS A 165 2.27 7.22 -16.68
C HIS A 165 3.29 7.94 -15.80
N ASP A 166 3.36 7.58 -14.51
CA ASP A 166 4.28 8.18 -13.56
C ASP A 166 4.71 7.23 -12.44
N LEU A 167 5.73 7.65 -11.69
CA LEU A 167 6.30 6.85 -10.61
C LEU A 167 5.31 6.63 -9.46
N SER A 168 4.44 7.59 -9.17
CA SER A 168 3.50 7.47 -8.04
C SER A 168 2.47 6.36 -8.28
N LEU A 169 1.99 6.17 -9.51
CA LEU A 169 1.14 5.03 -9.88
C LEU A 169 1.87 3.71 -9.67
N SER A 170 3.11 3.61 -10.14
CA SER A 170 3.93 2.41 -9.97
C SER A 170 4.15 2.06 -8.51
N VAL A 171 4.38 3.06 -7.65
CA VAL A 171 4.53 2.87 -6.20
C VAL A 171 3.24 2.34 -5.55
N MET A 172 2.06 2.83 -5.95
CA MET A 172 0.79 2.34 -5.41
C MET A 172 0.55 0.87 -5.77
N GLN A 173 0.79 0.48 -7.03
CA GLN A 173 0.67 -0.91 -7.45
C GLN A 173 1.73 -1.81 -6.77
N ALA A 174 2.98 -1.35 -6.69
CA ALA A 174 4.05 -2.09 -6.02
C ALA A 174 3.73 -2.38 -4.53
N LYS A 175 3.14 -1.42 -3.82
CA LYS A 175 2.66 -1.64 -2.43
C LYS A 175 1.55 -2.67 -2.37
N ALA A 176 0.58 -2.64 -3.29
CA ALA A 176 -0.49 -3.62 -3.36
C ALA A 176 0.06 -5.03 -3.65
N LEU A 177 0.97 -5.16 -4.63
CA LEU A 177 1.62 -6.43 -4.97
C LEU A 177 2.46 -6.97 -3.81
N ARG A 178 3.21 -6.10 -3.12
CA ARG A 178 3.97 -6.49 -1.92
C ARG A 178 3.05 -6.99 -0.81
N GLY A 179 1.98 -6.25 -0.51
CA GLY A 179 0.99 -6.69 0.49
C GLY A 179 0.34 -8.02 0.13
N ALA A 180 0.08 -8.27 -1.17
CA ALA A 180 -0.43 -9.55 -1.66
C ALA A 180 0.58 -10.70 -1.41
N THR A 181 1.86 -10.47 -1.70
CA THR A 181 2.93 -11.45 -1.42
C THR A 181 3.03 -11.75 0.08
N ASP A 182 2.93 -10.73 0.92
CA ASP A 182 3.05 -10.87 2.38
C ASP A 182 1.92 -11.70 2.99
N ILE A 183 0.73 -11.74 2.37
CA ILE A 183 -0.40 -12.61 2.76
C ILE A 183 -0.44 -13.94 2.03
N GLY A 184 0.57 -14.27 1.24
CA GLY A 184 0.75 -15.56 0.57
C GLY A 184 0.06 -15.70 -0.78
N LEU A 185 -0.35 -14.61 -1.43
CA LEU A 185 -0.82 -14.66 -2.81
C LEU A 185 0.35 -14.71 -3.79
N ASP A 186 0.23 -15.55 -4.81
CA ASP A 186 1.25 -15.70 -5.85
C ASP A 186 1.17 -14.55 -6.86
N ILE A 187 2.26 -13.83 -7.01
CA ILE A 187 2.43 -12.80 -8.02
C ILE A 187 3.38 -13.32 -9.12
N PRO A 188 3.00 -13.26 -10.41
CA PRO A 188 3.88 -13.70 -11.47
C PRO A 188 5.25 -12.99 -11.39
N PRO A 189 6.38 -13.72 -11.35
CA PRO A 189 7.71 -13.11 -11.21
C PRO A 189 7.99 -12.03 -12.24
N ARG A 190 7.48 -12.21 -13.46
CA ARG A 190 7.64 -11.24 -14.56
C ARG A 190 7.01 -9.88 -14.25
N VAL A 191 5.88 -9.84 -13.52
CA VAL A 191 5.23 -8.59 -13.11
C VAL A 191 6.13 -7.83 -12.14
N ILE A 192 6.75 -8.53 -11.20
CA ILE A 192 7.67 -7.94 -10.22
C ILE A 192 8.93 -7.41 -10.90
N GLU A 193 9.55 -8.21 -11.77
CA GLU A 193 10.74 -7.83 -12.54
C GLU A 193 10.51 -6.56 -13.36
N LEU A 194 9.42 -6.52 -14.12
CA LEU A 194 9.05 -5.36 -14.94
C LEU A 194 8.77 -4.13 -14.08
N SER A 195 8.09 -4.28 -12.93
CA SER A 195 7.83 -3.21 -11.99
C SER A 195 9.14 -2.60 -11.46
N ILE A 196 10.09 -3.44 -11.06
CA ILE A 196 11.43 -2.99 -10.63
C ILE A 196 12.15 -2.25 -11.77
N GLN A 197 12.10 -2.79 -12.99
CA GLN A 197 12.70 -2.15 -14.16
C GLN A 197 12.07 -0.78 -14.43
N SER A 198 10.75 -0.68 -14.35
CA SER A 198 10.04 0.59 -14.51
C SER A 198 10.49 1.64 -13.48
N VAL A 199 10.58 1.26 -12.20
CA VAL A 199 11.07 2.16 -11.14
C VAL A 199 12.50 2.62 -11.39
N ARG A 200 13.39 1.71 -11.85
CA ARG A 200 14.76 2.06 -12.22
C ARG A 200 14.83 3.09 -13.35
N ASN A 201 13.89 3.06 -14.29
CA ASN A 201 13.84 4.01 -15.39
C ASN A 201 13.54 5.45 -14.96
N TYR A 202 12.98 5.63 -13.76
CA TYR A 202 12.76 6.95 -13.16
C TYR A 202 13.95 7.47 -12.36
N TYR A 203 14.94 6.63 -12.09
CA TYR A 203 16.13 7.04 -11.35
C TYR A 203 17.10 7.80 -12.27
N ARG A 204 17.58 8.94 -11.82
CA ARG A 204 18.62 9.71 -12.47
C ARG A 204 19.81 9.84 -11.53
N ALA A 205 20.88 9.14 -11.83
CA ALA A 205 22.12 9.27 -11.10
C ALA A 205 22.69 10.66 -11.31
N LEU A 206 23.02 11.34 -10.23
CA LEU A 206 23.84 12.54 -10.28
C LEU A 206 25.26 12.11 -10.65
N GLY A 207 25.93 12.87 -11.51
CA GLY A 207 27.34 12.66 -11.80
C GLY A 207 28.16 12.76 -10.51
N PRO A 208 29.26 12.00 -10.36
CA PRO A 208 30.11 12.14 -9.19
C PRO A 208 30.65 13.57 -9.12
N PRO A 209 30.68 14.19 -7.94
CA PRO A 209 31.21 15.54 -7.76
C PRO A 209 32.67 15.68 -8.21
N ASP A 210 33.39 14.57 -8.25
CA ASP A 210 34.82 14.45 -8.58
C ASP A 210 35.10 13.73 -9.90
N GLY A 211 34.08 13.40 -10.69
CA GLY A 211 34.22 12.67 -11.96
C GLY A 211 34.59 11.20 -11.83
N LYS A 212 34.61 10.63 -10.59
CA LYS A 212 34.95 9.22 -10.38
C LYS A 212 33.80 8.30 -10.75
N ARG A 213 34.12 7.13 -11.29
CA ARG A 213 33.17 6.04 -11.53
C ARG A 213 33.03 5.20 -10.26
N TYR A 214 31.79 4.94 -9.85
CA TYR A 214 31.48 4.03 -8.74
C TYR A 214 31.08 2.67 -9.28
N GLY A 215 31.92 1.66 -9.05
CA GLY A 215 31.67 0.26 -9.36
C GLY A 215 31.35 -0.07 -10.83
N ASN A 216 30.97 -1.32 -11.07
CA ASN A 216 30.57 -1.82 -12.38
C ASN A 216 29.07 -1.70 -12.65
N ASP A 217 28.24 -1.49 -11.63
CA ASP A 217 26.81 -1.20 -11.79
C ASP A 217 26.64 0.31 -12.05
N PRO A 218 26.08 0.71 -13.20
CA PRO A 218 25.91 2.12 -13.53
C PRO A 218 25.04 2.89 -12.55
N LEU A 219 24.26 2.22 -11.70
CA LEU A 219 23.37 2.82 -10.70
C LEU A 219 23.78 2.52 -9.25
N ALA A 220 24.75 1.61 -9.02
CA ALA A 220 25.20 1.30 -7.66
C ALA A 220 25.95 2.48 -7.06
N ASP A 221 25.67 2.74 -5.79
CA ASP A 221 26.35 3.70 -4.92
C ASP A 221 26.45 5.14 -5.46
N ARG A 222 25.62 5.51 -6.44
CA ARG A 222 25.56 6.88 -6.94
C ARG A 222 24.45 7.65 -6.23
N PRO A 223 24.77 8.83 -5.67
CA PRO A 223 23.71 9.74 -5.28
C PRO A 223 22.88 10.10 -6.53
N GLY A 224 21.58 10.13 -6.36
CA GLY A 224 20.66 10.42 -7.44
C GLY A 224 19.29 10.78 -6.94
N ALA A 225 18.38 11.03 -7.88
CA ALA A 225 17.00 11.35 -7.57
C ALA A 225 16.07 10.60 -8.53
N PHE A 226 14.86 10.33 -8.07
CA PHE A 226 13.79 9.84 -8.92
C PHE A 226 13.08 11.01 -9.59
N THR A 227 12.87 10.90 -10.89
CA THR A 227 12.02 11.84 -11.62
C THR A 227 10.55 11.44 -11.47
N TYR A 228 9.65 12.41 -11.53
CA TYR A 228 8.21 12.13 -11.45
C TYR A 228 7.71 11.42 -12.72
N ASN A 229 8.09 11.95 -13.86
CA ASN A 229 7.78 11.34 -15.16
C ASN A 229 9.03 10.65 -15.72
N GLY A 230 8.85 9.47 -16.28
CA GLY A 230 9.92 8.79 -17.01
C GLY A 230 10.36 9.65 -18.19
N GLY A 231 11.66 9.92 -18.30
CA GLY A 231 12.28 10.65 -19.41
C GLY A 231 12.22 9.89 -20.71
#